data_e9b07c0807476727ce7b97f8c7d2df7a
#
_entry.id   e9b07c0807476727ce7b97f8c7d2df7a
#
_cell.length_a   1.000
_cell.length_b   1.000
_cell.length_c   1.000
_cell.angle_alpha   90.00
_cell.angle_beta   90.00
_cell.angle_gamma   90.00
#
_symmetry.space_group_name_H-M   'P 1'
#
loop_
_entity.id
_entity.type
_entity.pdbx_description
1 polymer ?
#
loop_
_entity_poly.entity_id
_entity_poly.type
_entity_poly.pdbx_seq_one_letter_code
_entity_poly.pdbx_strand_id
1 'polypeptide(L)'
;MEMTVSASDNINGTLILPIYEGTESIPEDSERGLSQTMKSQINRVLADGDFKAKKKTTMSLIGGEDGKIILAGLGKSGDVNAHDYRKSGAAVFAAIGKAHGSEFTVRFSNASVSQMGAFAEGMMLRDYSYDNYKMKDDDSDEDEKQIRLTCGEKEAEELTALVTKFRGITKGVHLSRDLGNCPPNDMYPEEFADRAWEWAKQYDNVEVTIINYDQAIKAGMGGLIAVGKLSLIHISEPTRP
;
A
#
# COMPACT_ATOMS: atom_id res chain seq x y z
N MET A 1 5.42 -6.47 2.90
CA MET A 1 4.02 -6.88 3.17
C MET A 1 3.57 -7.94 2.17
N GLU A 2 3.01 -9.02 2.64
CA GLU A 2 2.34 -10.04 1.83
C GLU A 2 0.82 -9.90 1.93
N MET A 3 0.10 -10.07 0.81
CA MET A 3 -1.36 -9.96 0.78
C MET A 3 -1.98 -11.17 0.08
N THR A 4 -2.97 -11.78 0.72
CA THR A 4 -3.69 -12.96 0.23
C THR A 4 -5.19 -12.72 0.24
N VAL A 5 -5.93 -13.48 -0.59
CA VAL A 5 -7.40 -13.48 -0.64
C VAL A 5 -7.90 -14.84 -0.16
N SER A 6 -8.95 -14.85 0.63
CA SER A 6 -9.53 -16.06 1.17
C SER A 6 -11.06 -15.98 1.20
N ALA A 7 -11.71 -17.07 0.80
CA ALA A 7 -13.15 -17.24 0.98
C ALA A 7 -13.53 -17.74 2.39
N SER A 8 -12.53 -17.98 3.25
CA SER A 8 -12.74 -18.44 4.64
C SER A 8 -13.01 -17.28 5.58
N ASP A 9 -13.98 -17.44 6.47
CA ASP A 9 -14.31 -16.50 7.54
C ASP A 9 -13.36 -16.57 8.76
N ASN A 10 -12.27 -17.36 8.68
CA ASN A 10 -11.33 -17.48 9.78
C ASN A 10 -10.57 -16.16 10.01
N ILE A 11 -10.54 -15.72 11.26
CA ILE A 11 -9.80 -14.55 11.68
C ILE A 11 -8.40 -15.00 12.09
N ASN A 12 -7.39 -14.46 11.43
CA ASN A 12 -5.99 -14.63 11.82
C ASN A 12 -5.46 -13.27 12.27
N GLY A 13 -4.92 -13.22 13.49
CA GLY A 13 -4.36 -12.01 14.06
C GLY A 13 -5.38 -10.89 14.31
N THR A 14 -5.01 -9.66 13.99
CA THR A 14 -5.88 -8.48 14.18
C THR A 14 -6.95 -8.39 13.10
N LEU A 15 -8.23 -8.34 13.50
CA LEU A 15 -9.34 -8.11 12.57
C LEU A 15 -9.49 -6.63 12.23
N ILE A 16 -9.66 -6.32 10.95
CA ILE A 16 -9.91 -4.99 10.42
C ILE A 16 -11.31 -4.96 9.81
N LEU A 17 -12.14 -4.05 10.26
CA LEU A 17 -13.52 -3.87 9.83
C LEU A 17 -13.71 -2.50 9.19
N PRO A 18 -13.78 -2.39 7.86
CA PRO A 18 -14.22 -1.19 7.16
C PRO A 18 -15.69 -0.92 7.43
N ILE A 19 -16.03 0.27 7.96
CA ILE A 19 -17.37 0.66 8.41
C ILE A 19 -17.78 1.96 7.73
N TYR A 20 -19.05 2.05 7.29
CA TYR A 20 -19.61 3.27 6.76
C TYR A 20 -20.02 4.25 7.86
N GLU A 21 -19.96 5.55 7.55
CA GLU A 21 -20.47 6.62 8.43
C GLU A 21 -21.97 6.47 8.62
N GLY A 22 -22.44 6.59 9.88
CA GLY A 22 -23.84 6.42 10.24
C GLY A 22 -24.25 4.97 10.51
N THR A 23 -23.31 4.02 10.51
CA THR A 23 -23.57 2.65 10.97
C THR A 23 -23.65 2.64 12.49
N GLU A 24 -24.78 2.20 13.05
CA GLU A 24 -25.06 2.16 14.50
C GLU A 24 -24.76 0.79 15.13
N SER A 25 -24.64 -0.25 14.31
CA SER A 25 -24.31 -1.61 14.74
C SER A 25 -23.44 -2.31 13.70
N ILE A 26 -22.65 -3.29 14.15
CA ILE A 26 -21.82 -4.10 13.26
C ILE A 26 -22.72 -4.88 12.26
N PRO A 27 -22.41 -4.88 10.96
CA PRO A 27 -23.17 -5.65 9.98
C PRO A 27 -23.04 -7.16 10.24
N GLU A 28 -24.12 -7.93 10.01
CA GLU A 28 -24.19 -9.37 10.28
C GLU A 28 -23.04 -10.16 9.64
N ASP A 29 -22.68 -9.83 8.40
CA ASP A 29 -21.55 -10.49 7.70
C ASP A 29 -20.21 -10.24 8.39
N SER A 30 -20.07 -9.15 9.12
CA SER A 30 -18.86 -8.79 9.86
C SER A 30 -18.80 -9.37 11.28
N GLU A 31 -19.94 -9.84 11.82
CA GLU A 31 -20.02 -10.39 13.17
C GLU A 31 -19.46 -11.80 13.33
N ARG A 32 -19.29 -12.54 12.25
CA ARG A 32 -18.91 -13.96 12.28
C ARG A 32 -17.60 -14.17 13.01
N GLY A 33 -17.58 -15.11 13.93
CA GLY A 33 -16.39 -15.47 14.72
C GLY A 33 -16.02 -14.47 15.81
N LEU A 34 -16.83 -13.43 16.07
CA LEU A 34 -16.62 -12.51 17.19
C LEU A 34 -17.39 -12.97 18.42
N SER A 35 -16.78 -12.79 19.60
CA SER A 35 -17.45 -13.02 20.88
C SER A 35 -18.58 -12.01 21.09
N GLN A 36 -19.55 -12.38 21.92
CA GLN A 36 -20.68 -11.48 22.28
C GLN A 36 -20.18 -10.20 22.97
N THR A 37 -19.12 -10.30 23.74
CA THR A 37 -18.48 -9.16 24.41
C THR A 37 -17.95 -8.15 23.40
N MET A 38 -17.22 -8.62 22.39
CA MET A 38 -16.67 -7.75 21.35
C MET A 38 -17.76 -7.12 20.48
N LYS A 39 -18.79 -7.89 20.09
CA LYS A 39 -19.94 -7.36 19.37
C LYS A 39 -20.61 -6.22 20.15
N SER A 40 -20.84 -6.43 21.43
CA SER A 40 -21.43 -5.40 22.30
C SER A 40 -20.56 -4.15 22.41
N GLN A 41 -19.24 -4.33 22.48
CA GLN A 41 -18.28 -3.23 22.54
C GLN A 41 -18.26 -2.42 21.24
N ILE A 42 -18.23 -3.08 20.08
CA ILE A 42 -18.26 -2.42 18.77
C ILE A 42 -19.58 -1.66 18.62
N ASN A 43 -20.71 -2.32 18.89
CA ASN A 43 -22.04 -1.70 18.77
C ASN A 43 -22.17 -0.47 19.67
N ARG A 44 -21.67 -0.53 20.89
CA ARG A 44 -21.65 0.62 21.80
C ARG A 44 -20.85 1.79 21.22
N VAL A 45 -19.63 1.54 20.76
CA VAL A 45 -18.74 2.57 20.17
C VAL A 45 -19.38 3.23 18.95
N LEU A 46 -20.11 2.45 18.13
CA LEU A 46 -20.82 2.95 16.95
C LEU A 46 -22.09 3.77 17.36
N ALA A 47 -22.88 3.24 18.26
CA ALA A 47 -24.13 3.88 18.72
C ALA A 47 -23.87 5.17 19.53
N ASP A 48 -22.88 5.18 20.41
CA ASP A 48 -22.49 6.35 21.21
C ASP A 48 -21.80 7.44 20.36
N GLY A 49 -21.41 7.11 19.12
CA GLY A 49 -20.77 8.02 18.18
C GLY A 49 -19.29 8.30 18.49
N ASP A 50 -18.67 7.48 19.35
CA ASP A 50 -17.24 7.55 19.65
C ASP A 50 -16.41 7.29 18.38
N PHE A 51 -16.89 6.42 17.49
CA PHE A 51 -16.35 6.23 16.16
C PHE A 51 -17.37 6.57 15.08
N LYS A 52 -17.21 7.72 14.46
CA LYS A 52 -18.13 8.21 13.42
C LYS A 52 -17.87 7.63 12.04
N ALA A 53 -16.89 6.76 11.90
CA ALA A 53 -16.48 6.12 10.65
C ALA A 53 -16.25 7.08 9.45
N LYS A 54 -15.78 8.30 9.72
CA LYS A 54 -15.42 9.27 8.68
C LYS A 54 -14.26 8.73 7.81
N LYS A 55 -14.19 9.18 6.57
CA LYS A 55 -13.11 8.78 5.64
C LYS A 55 -11.73 8.91 6.29
N LYS A 56 -10.88 7.89 6.16
CA LYS A 56 -9.49 7.82 6.67
C LYS A 56 -9.35 7.79 8.19
N THR A 57 -10.41 7.62 8.95
CA THR A 57 -10.30 7.45 10.40
C THR A 57 -10.14 5.98 10.76
N THR A 58 -9.42 5.69 11.83
CA THR A 58 -9.28 4.35 12.39
C THR A 58 -9.45 4.41 13.91
N MET A 59 -10.01 3.37 14.48
CA MET A 59 -10.10 3.17 15.93
C MET A 59 -9.71 1.75 16.27
N SER A 60 -8.82 1.58 17.25
CA SER A 60 -8.43 0.26 17.75
C SER A 60 -9.20 -0.08 19.01
N LEU A 61 -9.77 -1.28 19.04
CA LEU A 61 -10.43 -1.87 20.19
C LEU A 61 -9.62 -3.09 20.65
N ILE A 62 -9.52 -3.28 21.97
CA ILE A 62 -8.84 -4.42 22.57
C ILE A 62 -9.91 -5.22 23.30
N GLY A 63 -10.04 -6.48 22.97
CA GLY A 63 -11.08 -7.33 23.54
C GLY A 63 -10.57 -8.73 23.81
N GLY A 64 -10.21 -8.99 25.06
CA GLY A 64 -10.02 -10.31 25.63
C GLY A 64 -9.59 -11.41 24.66
N GLU A 65 -10.48 -12.39 24.48
CA GLU A 65 -10.24 -13.56 23.62
C GLU A 65 -10.22 -13.24 22.11
N ASP A 66 -10.91 -12.18 21.67
CA ASP A 66 -10.93 -11.75 20.25
C ASP A 66 -9.68 -10.98 19.84
N GLY A 67 -8.77 -10.72 20.79
CA GLY A 67 -7.56 -9.97 20.50
C GLY A 67 -7.81 -8.50 20.18
N LYS A 68 -7.18 -8.00 19.12
CA LYS A 68 -7.28 -6.62 18.68
C LYS A 68 -8.16 -6.48 17.42
N ILE A 69 -9.02 -5.47 17.41
CA ILE A 69 -9.84 -5.11 16.25
C ILE A 69 -9.58 -3.67 15.87
N ILE A 70 -9.52 -3.39 14.58
CA ILE A 70 -9.39 -2.05 14.04
C ILE A 70 -10.64 -1.73 13.20
N LEU A 71 -11.38 -0.73 13.64
CA LEU A 71 -12.46 -0.14 12.85
C LEU A 71 -11.86 0.87 11.87
N ALA A 72 -12.26 0.82 10.61
CA ALA A 72 -11.77 1.69 9.55
C ALA A 72 -12.92 2.47 8.91
N GLY A 73 -12.88 3.80 9.00
CA GLY A 73 -13.93 4.66 8.46
C GLY A 73 -13.84 4.79 6.94
N LEU A 74 -14.96 4.47 6.27
CA LEU A 74 -15.14 4.62 4.83
C LEU A 74 -15.80 5.95 4.44
N GLY A 75 -16.52 6.61 5.37
CA GLY A 75 -17.39 7.74 5.08
C GLY A 75 -18.81 7.31 4.69
N LYS A 76 -19.64 8.24 4.19
CA LYS A 76 -21.06 8.01 3.88
C LYS A 76 -21.23 7.07 2.70
N SER A 77 -22.02 6.01 2.85
CA SER A 77 -22.19 4.94 1.86
C SER A 77 -22.53 5.44 0.44
N GLY A 78 -23.36 6.48 0.29
CA GLY A 78 -23.72 7.04 -1.02
C GLY A 78 -22.63 7.87 -1.73
N ASP A 79 -21.60 8.32 -0.99
CA ASP A 79 -20.58 9.25 -1.47
C ASP A 79 -19.19 8.60 -1.62
N VAL A 80 -19.08 7.27 -1.44
CA VAL A 80 -17.79 6.57 -1.41
C VAL A 80 -17.48 5.97 -2.78
N ASN A 81 -16.37 6.37 -3.35
CA ASN A 81 -15.83 5.82 -4.59
C ASN A 81 -14.54 4.98 -4.36
N ALA A 82 -13.99 4.36 -5.39
CA ALA A 82 -12.78 3.54 -5.30
C ALA A 82 -11.57 4.30 -4.71
N HIS A 83 -11.45 5.61 -4.99
CA HIS A 83 -10.38 6.43 -4.43
C HIS A 83 -10.50 6.61 -2.91
N ASP A 84 -11.73 6.69 -2.38
CA ASP A 84 -11.96 6.77 -0.94
C ASP A 84 -11.60 5.45 -0.24
N TYR A 85 -11.92 4.30 -0.86
CA TYR A 85 -11.47 2.99 -0.38
C TYR A 85 -9.94 2.89 -0.36
N ARG A 86 -9.27 3.34 -1.42
CA ARG A 86 -7.79 3.41 -1.48
C ARG A 86 -7.22 4.24 -0.34
N LYS A 87 -7.79 5.41 -0.06
CA LYS A 87 -7.36 6.25 1.07
C LYS A 87 -7.61 5.61 2.43
N SER A 88 -8.72 4.90 2.59
CA SER A 88 -9.03 4.19 3.84
C SER A 88 -8.09 3.01 4.05
N GLY A 89 -7.76 2.25 3.00
CA GLY A 89 -6.74 1.21 3.04
C GLY A 89 -5.36 1.74 3.46
N ALA A 90 -4.95 2.88 2.89
CA ALA A 90 -3.69 3.54 3.27
C ALA A 90 -3.69 4.01 4.74
N ALA A 91 -4.82 4.52 5.25
CA ALA A 91 -4.96 4.92 6.66
C ALA A 91 -4.89 3.72 7.60
N VAL A 92 -5.51 2.61 7.22
CA VAL A 92 -5.42 1.34 7.97
C VAL A 92 -3.98 0.85 8.01
N PHE A 93 -3.28 0.83 6.87
CA PHE A 93 -1.89 0.38 6.85
C PHE A 93 -0.98 1.25 7.75
N ALA A 94 -1.20 2.56 7.76
CA ALA A 94 -0.48 3.46 8.67
C ALA A 94 -0.80 3.18 10.16
N ALA A 95 -2.02 2.74 10.47
CA ALA A 95 -2.42 2.38 11.83
C ALA A 95 -1.83 1.04 12.29
N ILE A 96 -1.77 0.04 11.39
CA ILE A 96 -1.16 -1.26 11.70
C ILE A 96 0.37 -1.21 11.72
N GLY A 97 0.99 -0.24 11.01
CA GLY A 97 2.44 0.00 11.06
C GLY A 97 2.95 0.31 12.47
N LYS A 98 2.06 0.82 13.35
CA LYS A 98 2.33 1.10 14.76
C LYS A 98 1.84 0.00 15.71
N ALA A 99 1.22 -1.05 15.19
CA ALA A 99 0.66 -2.14 15.97
C ALA A 99 1.66 -3.28 16.08
N HIS A 100 1.74 -3.89 17.28
CA HIS A 100 2.42 -5.15 17.43
C HIS A 100 1.63 -6.27 16.74
N GLY A 101 2.33 -7.16 16.05
CA GLY A 101 1.78 -8.31 15.33
C GLY A 101 1.98 -8.22 13.83
N SER A 102 2.04 -9.39 13.19
CA SER A 102 2.34 -9.56 11.76
C SER A 102 1.13 -10.00 10.94
N GLU A 103 0.07 -10.55 11.57
CA GLU A 103 -1.08 -11.10 10.88
C GLU A 103 -2.32 -10.21 11.02
N PHE A 104 -2.99 -9.92 9.90
CA PHE A 104 -4.16 -9.06 9.81
C PHE A 104 -5.21 -9.66 8.88
N THR A 105 -6.45 -9.65 9.31
CA THR A 105 -7.60 -10.08 8.49
C THR A 105 -8.49 -8.89 8.21
N VAL A 106 -8.73 -8.55 6.95
CA VAL A 106 -9.68 -7.50 6.54
C VAL A 106 -10.98 -8.16 6.11
N ARG A 107 -12.07 -7.81 6.76
CA ARG A 107 -13.41 -8.30 6.43
C ARG A 107 -14.29 -7.14 6.00
N PHE A 108 -14.78 -7.21 4.78
CA PHE A 108 -15.69 -6.21 4.23
C PHE A 108 -17.14 -6.62 4.42
N SER A 109 -18.01 -5.62 4.60
CA SER A 109 -19.45 -5.76 4.53
C SER A 109 -19.95 -4.93 3.35
N ASN A 110 -20.72 -5.56 2.45
CA ASN A 110 -21.36 -4.89 1.31
C ASN A 110 -20.40 -4.09 0.41
N ALA A 111 -19.17 -4.56 0.22
CA ALA A 111 -18.21 -3.95 -0.70
C ALA A 111 -18.13 -4.75 -2.00
N SER A 112 -18.08 -4.06 -3.14
CA SER A 112 -17.80 -4.71 -4.43
C SER A 112 -16.34 -5.14 -4.52
N VAL A 113 -16.03 -6.09 -5.42
CA VAL A 113 -14.65 -6.54 -5.68
C VAL A 113 -13.73 -5.37 -6.03
N SER A 114 -14.21 -4.42 -6.84
CA SER A 114 -13.47 -3.20 -7.19
C SER A 114 -13.15 -2.33 -5.97
N GLN A 115 -14.07 -2.22 -5.02
CA GLN A 115 -13.88 -1.46 -3.77
C GLN A 115 -12.88 -2.18 -2.85
N MET A 116 -13.00 -3.49 -2.67
CA MET A 116 -12.05 -4.31 -1.91
C MET A 116 -10.64 -4.22 -2.50
N GLY A 117 -10.54 -4.35 -3.83
CA GLY A 117 -9.26 -4.20 -4.54
C GLY A 117 -8.64 -2.81 -4.38
N ALA A 118 -9.45 -1.74 -4.46
CA ALA A 118 -8.95 -0.38 -4.24
C ALA A 118 -8.45 -0.16 -2.80
N PHE A 119 -9.11 -0.77 -1.81
CA PHE A 119 -8.63 -0.75 -0.43
C PHE A 119 -7.27 -1.45 -0.30
N ALA A 120 -7.15 -2.64 -0.89
CA ALA A 120 -5.91 -3.40 -0.96
C ALA A 120 -4.77 -2.62 -1.62
N GLU A 121 -5.04 -1.98 -2.76
CA GLU A 121 -4.08 -1.11 -3.46
C GLU A 121 -3.60 0.02 -2.54
N GLY A 122 -4.51 0.63 -1.79
CA GLY A 122 -4.18 1.68 -0.84
C GLY A 122 -3.23 1.21 0.27
N MET A 123 -3.44 0.01 0.80
CA MET A 123 -2.52 -0.60 1.77
C MET A 123 -1.14 -0.83 1.15
N MET A 124 -1.08 -1.42 -0.06
CA MET A 124 0.17 -1.69 -0.77
C MET A 124 0.96 -0.41 -1.08
N LEU A 125 0.29 0.65 -1.55
CA LEU A 125 0.93 1.93 -1.84
C LEU A 125 1.48 2.62 -0.59
N ARG A 126 0.87 2.37 0.57
CA ARG A 126 1.31 2.95 1.86
C ARG A 126 2.46 2.18 2.50
N ASP A 127 2.69 0.94 2.11
CA ASP A 127 3.79 0.08 2.59
C ASP A 127 5.19 0.60 2.19
N TYR A 128 5.24 1.57 1.33
CA TYR A 128 6.50 2.15 0.87
C TYR A 128 7.23 2.94 1.96
N SER A 129 8.48 2.59 2.17
CA SER A 129 9.48 3.41 2.89
C SER A 129 10.77 3.50 2.07
N TYR A 130 11.50 4.61 2.22
CA TYR A 130 12.81 4.81 1.59
C TYR A 130 13.86 4.92 2.70
N ASP A 131 14.49 3.80 3.00
CA ASP A 131 15.36 3.67 4.17
C ASP A 131 16.83 3.37 3.82
N ASN A 132 17.19 3.48 2.51
CA ASN A 132 18.52 3.11 2.00
C ASN A 132 19.70 3.85 2.66
N TYR A 133 19.43 5.04 3.21
CA TYR A 133 20.45 5.89 3.85
C TYR A 133 20.26 6.05 5.36
N LYS A 134 19.27 5.36 5.92
CA LYS A 134 19.08 5.35 7.37
C LYS A 134 20.01 4.33 8.02
N MET A 135 20.58 4.68 9.15
CA MET A 135 21.20 3.68 10.02
C MET A 135 20.13 2.67 10.43
N LYS A 136 20.38 1.40 10.21
CA LYS A 136 19.52 0.34 10.75
C LYS A 136 19.79 0.28 12.25
N ASP A 137 18.74 0.49 13.05
CA ASP A 137 18.78 0.09 14.45
C ASP A 137 18.79 -1.43 14.48
N ASP A 138 19.77 -2.01 15.17
CA ASP A 138 19.96 -3.48 15.24
C ASP A 138 18.73 -4.22 15.86
N ASP A 139 17.81 -3.50 16.50
CA ASP A 139 16.58 -4.02 17.11
C ASP A 139 15.31 -3.90 16.22
N SER A 140 15.43 -3.47 14.96
CA SER A 140 14.29 -3.30 14.07
C SER A 140 14.01 -4.52 13.19
N ASP A 141 13.85 -5.71 13.77
CA ASP A 141 13.14 -6.81 13.10
C ASP A 141 11.64 -6.45 13.00
N GLU A 142 11.29 -5.60 12.05
CA GLU A 142 9.87 -5.43 11.70
C GLU A 142 9.41 -6.71 10.99
N ASP A 143 8.63 -7.52 11.70
CA ASP A 143 7.98 -8.69 11.13
C ASP A 143 7.22 -8.32 9.85
N GLU A 144 7.42 -9.09 8.79
CA GLU A 144 6.71 -8.89 7.54
C GLU A 144 5.20 -9.02 7.77
N LYS A 145 4.45 -7.97 7.44
CA LYS A 145 3.00 -7.93 7.64
C LYS A 145 2.28 -8.82 6.62
N GLN A 146 1.50 -9.76 7.12
CA GLN A 146 0.64 -10.65 6.34
C GLN A 146 -0.81 -10.15 6.41
N ILE A 147 -1.37 -9.77 5.29
CA ILE A 147 -2.72 -9.24 5.18
C ILE A 147 -3.60 -10.25 4.44
N ARG A 148 -4.67 -10.69 5.07
CA ARG A 148 -5.69 -11.54 4.45
C ARG A 148 -6.95 -10.73 4.19
N LEU A 149 -7.39 -10.68 2.94
CA LEU A 149 -8.69 -10.12 2.55
C LEU A 149 -9.72 -11.26 2.51
N THR A 150 -10.82 -11.12 3.24
CA THR A 150 -11.91 -12.11 3.19
C THR A 150 -13.04 -11.61 2.30
N CYS A 151 -13.59 -12.52 1.48
CA CYS A 151 -14.70 -12.24 0.56
C CYS A 151 -15.54 -13.51 0.36
N GLY A 152 -16.64 -13.43 -0.39
CA GLY A 152 -17.41 -14.61 -0.81
C GLY A 152 -16.64 -15.49 -1.80
N GLU A 153 -17.00 -16.78 -1.88
CA GLU A 153 -16.37 -17.74 -2.81
C GLU A 153 -16.43 -17.26 -4.27
N LYS A 154 -17.56 -16.67 -4.68
CA LYS A 154 -17.76 -16.17 -6.05
C LYS A 154 -16.87 -14.98 -6.41
N GLU A 155 -16.42 -14.24 -5.41
CA GLU A 155 -15.63 -13.02 -5.57
C GLU A 155 -14.13 -13.29 -5.45
N ALA A 156 -13.75 -14.44 -4.89
CA ALA A 156 -12.36 -14.73 -4.52
C ALA A 156 -11.41 -14.77 -5.73
N GLU A 157 -11.83 -15.35 -6.85
CA GLU A 157 -11.02 -15.43 -8.06
C GLU A 157 -10.79 -14.03 -8.66
N GLU A 158 -11.86 -13.25 -8.83
CA GLU A 158 -11.79 -11.89 -9.37
C GLU A 158 -10.95 -10.97 -8.46
N LEU A 159 -11.15 -11.04 -7.14
CA LEU A 159 -10.38 -10.25 -6.18
C LEU A 159 -8.90 -10.65 -6.19
N THR A 160 -8.58 -11.94 -6.31
CA THR A 160 -7.20 -12.43 -6.40
C THR A 160 -6.50 -11.90 -7.65
N ALA A 161 -7.19 -11.93 -8.80
CA ALA A 161 -6.67 -11.36 -10.05
C ALA A 161 -6.42 -9.86 -9.92
N LEU A 162 -7.34 -9.13 -9.28
CA LEU A 162 -7.24 -7.69 -9.05
C LEU A 162 -6.09 -7.33 -8.09
N VAL A 163 -5.94 -8.06 -6.98
CA VAL A 163 -4.83 -7.91 -6.03
C VAL A 163 -3.49 -8.18 -6.72
N THR A 164 -3.41 -9.20 -7.57
CA THR A 164 -2.20 -9.52 -8.35
C THR A 164 -1.85 -8.37 -9.30
N LYS A 165 -2.84 -7.81 -10.01
CA LYS A 165 -2.65 -6.64 -10.87
C LYS A 165 -2.15 -5.44 -10.08
N PHE A 166 -2.77 -5.11 -8.95
CA PHE A 166 -2.36 -3.97 -8.12
C PHE A 166 -0.99 -4.17 -7.49
N ARG A 167 -0.60 -5.40 -7.16
CA ARG A 167 0.77 -5.70 -6.72
C ARG A 167 1.81 -5.33 -7.80
N GLY A 168 1.54 -5.66 -9.07
CA GLY A 168 2.40 -5.26 -10.19
C GLY A 168 2.49 -3.74 -10.33
N ILE A 169 1.34 -3.04 -10.32
CA ILE A 169 1.28 -1.57 -10.40
C ILE A 169 2.05 -0.93 -9.23
N THR A 170 1.83 -1.42 -8.01
CA THR A 170 2.47 -0.89 -6.81
C THR A 170 3.99 -1.07 -6.83
N LYS A 171 4.48 -2.23 -7.30
CA LYS A 171 5.93 -2.45 -7.50
C LYS A 171 6.53 -1.40 -8.45
N GLY A 172 5.83 -1.09 -9.55
CA GLY A 172 6.27 -0.04 -10.47
C GLY A 172 6.26 1.36 -9.84
N VAL A 173 5.23 1.68 -9.03
CA VAL A 173 5.18 2.95 -8.28
C VAL A 173 6.30 3.04 -7.24
N HIS A 174 6.59 1.96 -6.52
CA HIS A 174 7.68 1.91 -5.55
C HIS A 174 9.04 2.11 -6.23
N LEU A 175 9.30 1.40 -7.34
CA LEU A 175 10.50 1.61 -8.16
C LEU A 175 10.65 3.08 -8.61
N SER A 176 9.58 3.68 -9.12
CA SER A 176 9.60 5.09 -9.53
C SER A 176 9.91 6.04 -8.37
N ARG A 177 9.40 5.72 -7.16
CA ARG A 177 9.71 6.50 -5.95
C ARG A 177 11.13 6.30 -5.47
N ASP A 178 11.68 5.07 -5.57
CA ASP A 178 13.08 4.79 -5.25
C ASP A 178 14.02 5.59 -6.15
N LEU A 179 13.75 5.60 -7.45
CA LEU A 179 14.53 6.39 -8.41
C LEU A 179 14.44 7.90 -8.11
N GLY A 180 13.24 8.40 -7.74
CA GLY A 180 13.03 9.82 -7.42
C GLY A 180 13.57 10.26 -6.06
N ASN A 181 13.70 9.33 -5.10
CA ASN A 181 14.21 9.60 -3.76
C ASN A 181 15.73 9.39 -3.66
N CYS A 182 16.33 8.73 -4.64
CA CYS A 182 17.77 8.51 -4.68
C CYS A 182 18.51 9.85 -4.85
N PRO A 183 19.54 10.15 -4.04
CA PRO A 183 20.31 11.39 -4.18
C PRO A 183 21.00 11.49 -5.54
N PRO A 184 21.20 12.71 -6.08
CA PRO A 184 21.75 12.90 -7.42
C PRO A 184 23.21 12.43 -7.58
N ASN A 185 23.96 12.33 -6.50
CA ASN A 185 25.31 11.74 -6.52
C ASN A 185 25.30 10.21 -6.73
N ASP A 186 24.19 9.55 -6.41
CA ASP A 186 24.01 8.10 -6.59
C ASP A 186 23.05 7.78 -7.76
N MET A 187 22.33 8.79 -8.28
CA MET A 187 21.39 8.67 -9.40
C MET A 187 21.76 9.63 -10.52
N TYR A 188 22.83 9.32 -11.22
CA TYR A 188 23.23 10.02 -12.43
C TYR A 188 22.74 9.27 -13.68
N PRO A 189 22.82 9.84 -14.89
CA PRO A 189 22.18 9.28 -16.07
C PRO A 189 22.58 7.85 -16.42
N GLU A 190 23.83 7.50 -16.26
CA GLU A 190 24.34 6.14 -16.52
C GLU A 190 23.78 5.14 -15.51
N GLU A 191 23.77 5.49 -14.23
CA GLU A 191 23.18 4.64 -13.18
C GLU A 191 21.69 4.42 -13.40
N PHE A 192 20.96 5.47 -13.84
CA PHE A 192 19.54 5.33 -14.19
C PHE A 192 19.34 4.34 -15.35
N ALA A 193 20.18 4.42 -16.38
CA ALA A 193 20.13 3.52 -17.53
C ALA A 193 20.46 2.07 -17.12
N ASP A 194 21.45 1.87 -16.28
CA ASP A 194 21.84 0.56 -15.76
C ASP A 194 20.74 -0.06 -14.90
N ARG A 195 20.11 0.70 -14.03
CA ARG A 195 18.97 0.22 -13.24
C ARG A 195 17.78 -0.15 -14.11
N ALA A 196 17.49 0.64 -15.14
CA ALA A 196 16.42 0.32 -16.08
C ALA A 196 16.69 -1.00 -16.82
N TRP A 197 17.96 -1.22 -17.20
CA TRP A 197 18.40 -2.44 -17.89
C TRP A 197 18.34 -3.67 -16.97
N GLU A 198 18.84 -3.55 -15.74
CA GLU A 198 18.77 -4.64 -14.74
C GLU A 198 17.32 -4.97 -14.37
N TRP A 199 16.45 -3.96 -14.27
CA TRP A 199 15.03 -4.20 -14.06
C TRP A 199 14.40 -4.95 -15.23
N ALA A 200 14.72 -4.56 -16.47
CA ALA A 200 14.15 -5.19 -17.66
C ALA A 200 14.52 -6.67 -17.83
N LYS A 201 15.71 -7.08 -17.39
CA LYS A 201 16.15 -8.48 -17.41
C LYS A 201 15.23 -9.44 -16.65
N GLN A 202 14.37 -8.93 -15.77
CA GLN A 202 13.44 -9.73 -14.99
C GLN A 202 12.16 -10.07 -15.80
N TYR A 203 12.02 -9.52 -17.04
CA TYR A 203 10.81 -9.64 -17.84
C TYR A 203 11.14 -9.96 -19.29
N ASP A 204 10.65 -11.10 -19.80
CA ASP A 204 10.89 -11.53 -21.18
C ASP A 204 10.24 -10.63 -22.25
N ASN A 205 9.25 -9.83 -21.85
CA ASN A 205 8.48 -8.93 -22.74
C ASN A 205 8.92 -7.47 -22.66
N VAL A 206 10.05 -7.18 -22.03
CA VAL A 206 10.59 -5.81 -21.90
C VAL A 206 11.93 -5.72 -22.58
N GLU A 207 12.08 -4.78 -23.51
CA GLU A 207 13.33 -4.45 -24.17
C GLU A 207 13.74 -3.02 -23.78
N VAL A 208 15.03 -2.85 -23.43
CA VAL A 208 15.63 -1.55 -23.11
C VAL A 208 16.69 -1.21 -24.11
N THR A 209 16.56 -0.05 -24.76
CA THR A 209 17.59 0.52 -25.64
C THR A 209 18.22 1.73 -24.95
N ILE A 210 19.52 1.68 -24.71
CA ILE A 210 20.29 2.79 -24.14
C ILE A 210 20.94 3.58 -25.26
N ILE A 211 20.63 4.87 -25.35
CA ILE A 211 21.23 5.81 -26.31
C ILE A 211 22.28 6.64 -25.56
N ASN A 212 23.54 6.43 -25.87
CA ASN A 212 24.63 7.19 -25.26
C ASN A 212 24.72 8.62 -25.85
N TYR A 213 25.58 9.47 -25.27
CA TYR A 213 25.73 10.88 -25.64
C TYR A 213 26.04 11.08 -27.13
N ASP A 214 26.97 10.31 -27.71
CA ASP A 214 27.36 10.42 -29.11
C ASP A 214 26.24 9.99 -30.05
N GLN A 215 25.49 8.96 -29.67
CA GLN A 215 24.31 8.51 -30.42
C GLN A 215 23.18 9.56 -30.34
N ALA A 216 23.00 10.21 -29.19
CA ALA A 216 22.03 11.29 -29.03
C ALA A 216 22.36 12.51 -29.90
N ILE A 217 23.65 12.87 -30.03
CA ILE A 217 24.11 13.91 -30.98
C ILE A 217 23.75 13.54 -32.41
N LYS A 218 24.07 12.32 -32.83
CA LYS A 218 23.79 11.82 -34.19
C LYS A 218 22.28 11.78 -34.51
N ALA A 219 21.48 11.50 -33.50
CA ALA A 219 20.02 11.47 -33.57
C ALA A 219 19.36 12.86 -33.48
N GLY A 220 20.14 13.94 -33.29
CA GLY A 220 19.62 15.32 -33.26
C GLY A 220 18.84 15.64 -31.97
N MET A 221 19.07 14.93 -30.87
CA MET A 221 18.38 15.13 -29.60
C MET A 221 18.86 16.38 -28.84
N GLY A 222 18.77 17.55 -29.45
CA GLY A 222 19.38 18.80 -28.97
C GLY A 222 18.92 19.23 -27.58
N GLY A 223 17.66 19.05 -27.22
CA GLY A 223 17.14 19.37 -25.89
C GLY A 223 17.76 18.50 -24.78
N LEU A 224 17.87 17.19 -25.03
CA LEU A 224 18.50 16.24 -24.09
C LEU A 224 19.98 16.57 -23.89
N ILE A 225 20.68 16.85 -24.99
CA ILE A 225 22.10 17.22 -24.98
C ILE A 225 22.35 18.51 -24.21
N ALA A 226 21.50 19.53 -24.38
CA ALA A 226 21.63 20.79 -23.67
C ALA A 226 21.50 20.63 -22.15
N VAL A 227 20.55 19.82 -21.69
CA VAL A 227 20.39 19.51 -20.25
C VAL A 227 21.56 18.67 -19.74
N GLY A 228 21.96 17.62 -20.49
CA GLY A 228 23.07 16.75 -20.11
C GLY A 228 24.42 17.47 -19.97
N LYS A 229 24.67 18.47 -20.83
CA LYS A 229 25.89 19.32 -20.71
C LYS A 229 25.97 20.10 -19.40
N LEU A 230 24.83 20.57 -18.87
CA LEU A 230 24.79 21.29 -17.59
C LEU A 230 25.17 20.37 -16.42
N SER A 231 24.76 19.13 -16.47
CA SER A 231 25.11 18.11 -15.48
C SER A 231 26.61 17.75 -15.49
N LEU A 232 27.19 17.60 -16.66
CA LEU A 232 28.64 17.31 -16.83
C LEU A 232 29.55 18.44 -16.36
N ILE A 233 29.10 19.70 -16.48
CA ILE A 233 29.86 20.87 -15.98
C ILE A 233 29.98 20.82 -14.44
N HIS A 234 28.96 20.34 -13.74
CA HIS A 234 29.01 20.21 -12.27
C HIS A 234 29.88 19.05 -11.78
N ILE A 235 30.10 18.03 -12.59
CA ILE A 235 30.94 16.87 -12.28
C ILE A 235 32.41 17.15 -12.60
N SER A 236 32.72 18.07 -13.53
CA SER A 236 34.05 18.32 -14.03
C SER A 236 34.76 19.57 -13.50
N GLU A 237 34.11 20.40 -12.68
CA GLU A 237 34.81 21.50 -12.00
C GLU A 237 35.56 20.97 -10.76
N PRO A 238 36.90 21.00 -10.75
CA PRO A 238 37.62 20.81 -9.52
C PRO A 238 37.25 21.93 -8.56
N THR A 239 36.92 21.57 -7.33
CA THR A 239 36.73 22.49 -6.23
C THR A 239 37.79 23.57 -6.29
N ARG A 240 37.38 24.87 -6.43
CA ARG A 240 38.28 25.98 -6.33
C ARG A 240 38.97 25.95 -4.94
N PRO A 241 40.29 26.18 -4.91
CA PRO A 241 41.06 26.23 -3.68
C PRO A 241 40.57 27.36 -2.75
#